data_374d2e88f9339d0b5f16d08d8aea4a6f
#
_entry.id   374d2e88f9339d0b5f16d08d8aea4a6f
#
_cell.length_a   1.000
_cell.length_b   1.000
_cell.length_c   1.000
_cell.angle_alpha   90.00
_cell.angle_beta   90.00
_cell.angle_gamma   90.00
#
_symmetry.space_group_name_H-M   'P 1'
#
loop_
_entity.id
_entity.type
_entity.pdbx_description
1 polymer ?
#
loop_
_entity_poly.entity_id
_entity_poly.type
_entity_poly.pdbx_seq_one_letter_code
_entity_poly.pdbx_strand_id
1 'polypeptide(L)'
;MSDKAHELARRIFEEVFNEQKLDACGEIFARDYVEHAVAPFQTEEPGIVDGPEHMRGVVTWLRDQFPDMQMTVEAIAAEGDTVAVLVRSEGTNTGKLNGVMPPTGKRFSARQSHWYRVVDGKLAEHWATREDLPTMLQLGVISPAGRR
;
A
#
# COMPACT_ATOMS: atom_id res chain seq x y z
N MET A 1 21.73 -4.52 -9.46
CA MET A 1 20.26 -4.62 -9.73
C MET A 1 19.49 -4.87 -8.45
N SER A 2 19.81 -5.94 -7.69
CA SER A 2 19.04 -6.21 -6.47
C SER A 2 19.17 -5.10 -5.42
N ASP A 3 20.33 -4.44 -5.30
CA ASP A 3 20.49 -3.32 -4.35
C ASP A 3 19.58 -2.15 -4.70
N LYS A 4 19.45 -1.84 -5.99
CA LYS A 4 18.55 -0.78 -6.46
C LYS A 4 17.09 -1.15 -6.21
N ALA A 5 16.73 -2.41 -6.47
CA ALA A 5 15.39 -2.91 -6.24
C ALA A 5 15.03 -2.86 -4.75
N HIS A 6 15.95 -3.26 -3.87
CA HIS A 6 15.76 -3.16 -2.42
C HIS A 6 15.56 -1.71 -1.98
N GLU A 7 16.40 -0.80 -2.51
CA GLU A 7 16.30 0.62 -2.18
C GLU A 7 14.94 1.18 -2.58
N LEU A 8 14.49 0.91 -3.80
CA LEU A 8 13.19 1.38 -4.28
C LEU A 8 12.05 0.86 -3.40
N ALA A 9 12.09 -0.43 -3.06
CA ALA A 9 11.07 -1.04 -2.22
C ALA A 9 11.01 -0.40 -0.82
N ARG A 10 12.16 -0.10 -0.20
CA ARG A 10 12.20 0.59 1.08
C ARG A 10 11.65 1.99 0.99
N ARG A 11 12.03 2.73 -0.04
CA ARG A 11 11.63 4.14 -0.20
C ARG A 11 10.13 4.32 -0.27
N ILE A 12 9.42 3.36 -0.86
CA ILE A 12 7.94 3.42 -0.93
C ILE A 12 7.38 3.57 0.48
N PHE A 13 7.76 2.67 1.37
CA PHE A 13 7.12 2.57 2.69
C PHE A 13 7.73 3.55 3.69
N GLU A 14 9.05 3.68 3.70
CA GLU A 14 9.73 4.54 4.66
C GLU A 14 9.63 6.02 4.30
N GLU A 15 9.77 6.38 3.03
CA GLU A 15 9.71 7.78 2.60
C GLU A 15 8.32 8.22 2.18
N VAL A 16 7.69 7.49 1.25
CA VAL A 16 6.43 7.94 0.68
C VAL A 16 5.28 7.77 1.68
N PHE A 17 5.11 6.58 2.26
CA PHE A 17 4.04 6.34 3.22
C PHE A 17 4.33 6.97 4.59
N ASN A 18 5.45 6.65 5.22
CA ASN A 18 5.71 7.09 6.59
C ASN A 18 6.08 8.57 6.69
N GLU A 19 7.03 9.03 5.89
CA GLU A 19 7.47 10.42 5.93
C GLU A 19 6.64 11.36 5.06
N GLN A 20 5.72 10.80 4.27
CA GLN A 20 4.85 11.54 3.36
C GLN A 20 5.62 12.38 2.35
N LYS A 21 6.76 11.88 1.89
CA LYS A 21 7.57 12.51 0.85
C LYS A 21 6.98 12.21 -0.53
N LEU A 22 5.87 12.84 -0.85
CA LEU A 22 5.13 12.57 -2.09
C LEU A 22 5.92 12.94 -3.33
N ASP A 23 6.87 13.88 -3.22
CA ASP A 23 7.74 14.25 -4.33
C ASP A 23 8.66 13.11 -4.78
N ALA A 24 8.95 12.17 -3.88
CA ALA A 24 9.78 11.00 -4.22
C ALA A 24 9.09 10.05 -5.20
N CYS A 25 7.77 10.12 -5.35
CA CYS A 25 7.03 9.23 -6.25
C CYS A 25 7.53 9.32 -7.70
N GLY A 26 7.92 10.50 -8.17
CA GLY A 26 8.45 10.69 -9.52
C GLY A 26 9.78 9.97 -9.75
N GLU A 27 10.56 9.75 -8.70
CA GLU A 27 11.84 9.03 -8.79
C GLU A 27 11.65 7.51 -8.70
N ILE A 28 10.60 7.06 -8.01
CA ILE A 28 10.39 5.64 -7.68
C ILE A 28 9.53 4.94 -8.74
N PHE A 29 8.47 5.59 -9.22
CA PHE A 29 7.45 4.93 -10.07
C PHE A 29 7.54 5.39 -11.52
N ALA A 30 7.33 4.43 -12.44
CA ALA A 30 7.25 4.72 -13.86
C ALA A 30 5.94 5.42 -14.20
N ARG A 31 5.96 6.23 -15.27
CA ARG A 31 4.78 6.93 -15.75
C ARG A 31 3.75 5.99 -16.36
N ASP A 32 4.20 4.90 -16.95
CA ASP A 32 3.36 3.85 -17.53
C ASP A 32 3.28 2.64 -16.60
N TYR A 33 2.78 2.87 -15.40
CA TYR A 33 2.73 1.90 -14.32
C TYR A 33 1.51 0.98 -14.47
N VAL A 34 1.74 -0.34 -14.36
CA VAL A 34 0.65 -1.32 -14.44
C VAL A 34 0.23 -1.72 -13.03
N GLU A 35 -0.99 -1.34 -12.65
CA GLU A 35 -1.53 -1.64 -11.33
C GLU A 35 -2.46 -2.85 -11.41
N HIS A 36 -2.09 -3.95 -10.73
CA HIS A 36 -2.94 -5.14 -10.64
C HIS A 36 -3.70 -5.21 -9.32
N ALA A 37 -3.25 -4.48 -8.31
CA ALA A 37 -3.88 -4.50 -7.00
C ALA A 37 -5.04 -3.51 -6.95
N VAL A 38 -6.10 -3.90 -6.24
CA VAL A 38 -7.25 -3.03 -6.00
C VAL A 38 -7.25 -2.71 -4.51
N ALA A 39 -7.48 -1.44 -4.17
CA ALA A 39 -7.51 -1.01 -2.77
C ALA A 39 -8.70 -1.66 -2.05
N PRO A 40 -8.61 -1.84 -0.73
CA PRO A 40 -9.74 -2.38 0.05
C PRO A 40 -11.00 -1.55 -0.19
N PHE A 41 -12.13 -2.21 -0.32
CA PHE A 41 -13.45 -1.61 -0.57
C PHE A 41 -13.59 -0.97 -1.96
N GLN A 42 -12.62 -1.14 -2.84
CA GLN A 42 -12.67 -0.61 -4.21
C GLN A 42 -13.05 -1.71 -5.20
N THR A 43 -13.65 -1.29 -6.31
CA THR A 43 -14.06 -2.20 -7.37
C THR A 43 -13.49 -1.78 -8.73
N GLU A 44 -12.49 -0.90 -8.72
CA GLU A 44 -11.88 -0.42 -9.95
C GLU A 44 -11.11 -1.54 -10.65
N GLU A 45 -11.20 -1.55 -11.97
CA GLU A 45 -10.47 -2.53 -12.78
C GLU A 45 -8.96 -2.21 -12.75
N PRO A 46 -8.11 -3.22 -12.59
CA PRO A 46 -6.67 -3.03 -12.74
C PRO A 46 -6.32 -2.53 -14.14
N GLY A 47 -5.25 -1.76 -14.25
CA GLY A 47 -4.83 -1.24 -15.55
C GLY A 47 -3.59 -0.35 -15.49
N ILE A 48 -3.36 0.35 -16.59
CA ILE A 48 -2.22 1.26 -16.73
C ILE A 48 -2.60 2.63 -16.18
N VAL A 49 -1.75 3.16 -15.30
CA VAL A 49 -1.96 4.46 -14.67
C VAL A 49 -0.65 5.25 -14.68
N ASP A 50 -0.73 6.56 -14.44
CA ASP A 50 0.46 7.38 -14.16
C ASP A 50 0.94 6.99 -12.76
N GLY A 51 2.08 6.30 -12.68
CA GLY A 51 2.56 5.73 -11.43
C GLY A 51 2.73 6.74 -10.30
N PRO A 52 3.49 7.83 -10.53
CA PRO A 52 3.68 8.85 -9.47
C PRO A 52 2.36 9.45 -9.00
N GLU A 53 1.48 9.84 -9.91
CA GLU A 53 0.20 10.44 -9.53
C GLU A 53 -0.71 9.46 -8.81
N HIS A 54 -0.78 8.23 -9.31
CA HIS A 54 -1.55 7.16 -8.68
C HIS A 54 -1.11 6.94 -7.24
N MET A 55 0.19 6.85 -7.00
CA MET A 55 0.71 6.59 -5.65
C MET A 55 0.52 7.78 -4.71
N ARG A 56 0.65 9.01 -5.20
CA ARG A 56 0.32 10.19 -4.38
C ARG A 56 -1.14 10.12 -3.92
N GLY A 57 -2.03 9.76 -4.83
CA GLY A 57 -3.46 9.60 -4.52
C GLY A 57 -3.72 8.51 -3.50
N VAL A 58 -3.08 7.34 -3.65
CA VAL A 58 -3.23 6.21 -2.73
C VAL A 58 -2.77 6.60 -1.33
N VAL A 59 -1.61 7.21 -1.20
CA VAL A 59 -1.07 7.61 0.10
C VAL A 59 -1.96 8.64 0.77
N THR A 60 -2.42 9.64 0.02
CA THR A 60 -3.31 10.67 0.55
C THR A 60 -4.64 10.06 1.01
N TRP A 61 -5.23 9.18 0.19
CA TRP A 61 -6.48 8.51 0.51
C TRP A 61 -6.38 7.66 1.78
N LEU A 62 -5.28 6.91 1.93
CA LEU A 62 -5.06 6.09 3.12
C LEU A 62 -4.80 6.97 4.35
N ARG A 63 -4.02 8.03 4.20
CA ARG A 63 -3.67 8.93 5.30
C ARG A 63 -4.90 9.69 5.81
N ASP A 64 -5.86 9.99 4.95
CA ASP A 64 -7.13 10.60 5.35
C ASP A 64 -7.94 9.66 6.25
N GLN A 65 -7.89 8.36 5.99
CA GLN A 65 -8.61 7.36 6.78
C GLN A 65 -7.87 7.00 8.08
N PHE A 66 -6.55 6.94 8.00
CA PHE A 66 -5.66 6.53 9.09
C PHE A 66 -4.54 7.55 9.24
N PRO A 67 -4.81 8.70 9.91
CA PRO A 67 -3.79 9.76 10.01
C PRO A 67 -2.49 9.35 10.69
N ASP A 68 -2.54 8.36 11.58
CA ASP A 68 -1.39 7.83 12.30
C ASP A 68 -0.76 6.61 11.63
N MET A 69 -1.08 6.34 10.37
CA MET A 69 -0.63 5.14 9.66
C MET A 69 0.89 5.01 9.68
N GLN A 70 1.36 3.80 9.98
CA GLN A 70 2.76 3.44 9.98
C GLN A 70 2.95 2.14 9.22
N MET A 71 3.91 2.13 8.30
CA MET A 71 4.31 0.96 7.53
C MET A 71 5.68 0.52 7.99
N THR A 72 5.83 -0.78 8.32
CA THR A 72 7.12 -1.34 8.75
C THR A 72 7.54 -2.41 7.76
N VAL A 73 8.69 -2.22 7.13
CA VAL A 73 9.25 -3.22 6.20
C VAL A 73 9.83 -4.36 7.04
N GLU A 74 9.27 -5.56 6.89
CA GLU A 74 9.70 -6.74 7.64
C GLU A 74 10.69 -7.60 6.86
N ALA A 75 10.56 -7.67 5.53
CA ALA A 75 11.45 -8.44 4.69
C ALA A 75 11.41 -7.93 3.25
N ILE A 76 12.54 -8.05 2.55
CA ILE A 76 12.63 -7.74 1.12
C ILE A 76 13.40 -8.86 0.44
N ALA A 77 12.91 -9.31 -0.71
CA ALA A 77 13.60 -10.29 -1.55
C ALA A 77 13.53 -9.82 -3.00
N ALA A 78 14.63 -9.97 -3.72
CA ALA A 78 14.68 -9.58 -5.12
C ALA A 78 15.33 -10.70 -5.95
N GLU A 79 14.77 -10.95 -7.13
CA GLU A 79 15.27 -11.90 -8.09
C GLU A 79 15.00 -11.38 -9.50
N GLY A 80 16.03 -11.27 -10.32
CA GLY A 80 15.90 -10.70 -11.65
C GLY A 80 15.40 -9.26 -11.59
N ASP A 81 14.30 -8.98 -12.28
CA ASP A 81 13.67 -7.65 -12.29
C ASP A 81 12.51 -7.55 -11.28
N THR A 82 12.32 -8.56 -10.45
CA THR A 82 11.21 -8.62 -9.50
C THR A 82 11.70 -8.38 -8.08
N VAL A 83 10.98 -7.55 -7.33
CA VAL A 83 11.24 -7.33 -5.90
C VAL A 83 9.95 -7.53 -5.12
N ALA A 84 10.05 -8.28 -4.02
CA ALA A 84 8.93 -8.51 -3.11
C ALA A 84 9.25 -7.89 -1.75
N VAL A 85 8.25 -7.29 -1.13
CA VAL A 85 8.42 -6.67 0.19
C VAL A 85 7.25 -7.07 1.09
N LEU A 86 7.59 -7.57 2.28
CA LEU A 86 6.62 -7.88 3.32
C LEU A 86 6.56 -6.70 4.27
N VAL A 87 5.36 -6.15 4.47
CA VAL A 87 5.15 -4.93 5.22
C VAL A 87 4.07 -5.16 6.27
N ARG A 88 4.27 -4.63 7.47
CA ARG A 88 3.21 -4.52 8.47
C ARG A 88 2.62 -3.12 8.38
N SER A 89 1.31 -3.04 8.17
CA SER A 89 0.57 -1.80 8.11
C SER A 89 -0.27 -1.66 9.37
N GLU A 90 -0.19 -0.51 10.03
CA GLU A 90 -0.89 -0.24 11.28
C GLU A 90 -1.47 1.16 11.27
N GLY A 91 -2.60 1.34 11.95
CA GLY A 91 -3.20 2.67 12.05
C GLY A 91 -4.52 2.64 12.78
N THR A 92 -5.00 3.83 13.13
CA THR A 92 -6.28 4.03 13.80
C THR A 92 -7.23 4.76 12.85
N ASN A 93 -8.42 4.20 12.68
CA ASN A 93 -9.41 4.75 11.76
C ASN A 93 -10.16 5.94 12.40
N THR A 94 -9.57 7.11 12.32
CA THR A 94 -10.18 8.35 12.84
C THR A 94 -10.72 9.26 11.74
N GLY A 95 -10.39 8.99 10.47
CA GLY A 95 -11.00 9.65 9.32
C GLY A 95 -12.13 8.81 8.73
N LYS A 96 -12.88 9.38 7.80
CA LYS A 96 -13.97 8.64 7.15
C LYS A 96 -13.44 7.40 6.45
N LEU A 97 -13.96 6.24 6.82
CA LEU A 97 -13.53 4.98 6.22
C LEU A 97 -13.99 4.93 4.76
N ASN A 98 -13.04 4.67 3.87
CA ASN A 98 -13.26 4.69 2.42
C ASN A 98 -13.86 6.01 1.92
N GLY A 99 -13.64 7.09 2.65
CA GLY A 99 -14.12 8.42 2.28
C GLY A 99 -15.61 8.65 2.45
N VAL A 100 -16.40 7.63 2.84
CA VAL A 100 -17.87 7.70 2.90
C VAL A 100 -18.47 7.22 4.20
N MET A 101 -17.89 6.22 4.87
CA MET A 101 -18.43 5.68 6.11
C MET A 101 -17.88 6.44 7.32
N PRO A 102 -18.68 6.55 8.42
CA PRO A 102 -18.18 7.19 9.64
C PRO A 102 -16.90 6.49 10.15
N PRO A 103 -16.00 7.21 10.81
CA PRO A 103 -14.83 6.61 11.43
C PRO A 103 -15.23 5.56 12.47
N THR A 104 -14.50 4.44 12.48
CA THR A 104 -14.74 3.38 13.47
C THR A 104 -14.04 3.67 14.80
N GLY A 105 -13.00 4.49 14.77
CA GLY A 105 -12.16 4.78 15.94
C GLY A 105 -11.28 3.60 16.35
N LYS A 106 -11.29 2.52 15.57
CA LYS A 106 -10.56 1.30 15.91
C LYS A 106 -9.21 1.24 15.24
N ARG A 107 -8.30 0.47 15.84
CA ARG A 107 -6.95 0.26 15.35
C ARG A 107 -6.86 -1.07 14.62
N PHE A 108 -6.06 -1.10 13.56
CA PHE A 108 -5.70 -2.34 12.87
C PHE A 108 -4.19 -2.52 12.83
N SER A 109 -3.75 -3.77 12.71
CA SER A 109 -2.38 -4.16 12.41
C SER A 109 -2.45 -5.42 11.58
N ALA A 110 -1.90 -5.35 10.36
CA ALA A 110 -1.99 -6.45 9.40
C ALA A 110 -0.79 -6.43 8.46
N ARG A 111 -0.52 -7.56 7.83
CA ARG A 111 0.58 -7.68 6.88
C ARG A 111 0.08 -7.53 5.46
N GLN A 112 0.99 -7.07 4.60
CA GLN A 112 0.79 -6.95 3.17
C GLN A 112 2.06 -7.44 2.49
N SER A 113 1.89 -8.14 1.37
CA SER A 113 3.00 -8.55 0.52
C SER A 113 2.84 -7.83 -0.81
N HIS A 114 3.82 -7.01 -1.15
CA HIS A 114 3.82 -6.23 -2.39
C HIS A 114 4.90 -6.75 -3.32
N TRP A 115 4.57 -6.87 -4.60
CA TRP A 115 5.47 -7.37 -5.63
C TRP A 115 5.56 -6.33 -6.73
N TYR A 116 6.78 -6.02 -7.15
CA TYR A 116 7.00 -5.03 -8.19
C TYR A 116 7.95 -5.56 -9.24
N ARG A 117 7.77 -5.10 -10.48
CA ARG A 117 8.74 -5.29 -11.55
C ARG A 117 9.49 -3.98 -11.75
N VAL A 118 10.82 -4.07 -11.82
CA VAL A 118 11.69 -2.92 -12.02
C VAL A 118 12.05 -2.81 -13.49
N VAL A 119 11.87 -1.64 -14.08
CA VAL A 119 12.22 -1.34 -15.46
C VAL A 119 12.92 0.02 -15.50
N ASP A 120 14.11 0.05 -16.08
CA ASP A 120 14.90 1.29 -16.21
C ASP A 120 15.06 2.05 -14.90
N GLY A 121 15.29 1.32 -13.81
CA GLY A 121 15.53 1.90 -12.49
C GLY A 121 14.30 2.43 -11.77
N LYS A 122 13.11 2.08 -12.25
CA LYS A 122 11.84 2.47 -11.63
C LYS A 122 10.90 1.30 -11.49
N LEU A 123 9.95 1.40 -10.56
CA LEU A 123 8.91 0.39 -10.40
C LEU A 123 7.84 0.63 -11.46
N ALA A 124 7.59 -0.40 -12.28
CA ALA A 124 6.74 -0.28 -13.46
C ALA A 124 5.47 -1.14 -13.39
N GLU A 125 5.42 -2.11 -12.47
CA GLU A 125 4.29 -3.02 -12.35
C GLU A 125 4.15 -3.48 -10.92
N HIS A 126 2.91 -3.65 -10.44
CA HIS A 126 2.62 -3.93 -9.03
C HIS A 126 1.54 -4.98 -8.87
N TRP A 127 1.79 -5.92 -7.98
CA TRP A 127 0.82 -6.90 -7.45
C TRP A 127 0.85 -6.82 -5.94
N ALA A 128 -0.26 -7.15 -5.29
CA ALA A 128 -0.31 -7.19 -3.83
C ALA A 128 -1.23 -8.30 -3.33
N THR A 129 -0.84 -8.87 -2.20
CA THR A 129 -1.67 -9.74 -1.39
C THR A 129 -1.73 -9.11 -0.01
N ARG A 130 -2.93 -8.89 0.53
CA ARG A 130 -3.11 -8.19 1.81
C ARG A 130 -3.99 -9.01 2.73
N GLU A 131 -3.74 -8.87 4.03
CA GLU A 131 -4.62 -9.43 5.05
C GLU A 131 -5.84 -8.51 5.25
N ASP A 132 -6.67 -8.36 4.21
CA ASP A 132 -7.83 -7.47 4.26
C ASP A 132 -8.91 -8.00 5.21
N LEU A 133 -9.11 -9.31 5.27
CA LEU A 133 -10.11 -9.89 6.18
C LEU A 133 -9.78 -9.59 7.66
N PRO A 134 -8.55 -9.87 8.15
CA PRO A 134 -8.19 -9.46 9.51
C PRO A 134 -8.36 -7.96 9.75
N THR A 135 -7.99 -7.13 8.77
CA THR A 135 -8.15 -5.68 8.88
C THR A 135 -9.62 -5.30 9.08
N MET A 136 -10.52 -5.85 8.28
CA MET A 136 -11.95 -5.55 8.38
C MET A 136 -12.56 -6.03 9.69
N LEU A 137 -12.11 -7.19 10.20
CA LEU A 137 -12.53 -7.68 11.50
C LEU A 137 -12.05 -6.77 12.63
N GLN A 138 -10.79 -6.33 12.58
CA GLN A 138 -10.21 -5.44 13.59
C GLN A 138 -10.90 -4.08 13.60
N LEU A 139 -11.26 -3.56 12.44
CA LEU A 139 -11.97 -2.29 12.32
C LEU A 139 -13.47 -2.40 12.67
N GLY A 140 -13.97 -3.61 12.82
CA GLY A 140 -15.38 -3.84 13.13
C GLY A 140 -16.31 -3.64 11.94
N VAL A 141 -15.79 -3.61 10.72
CA VAL A 141 -16.59 -3.49 9.50
C VAL A 141 -17.39 -4.77 9.26
N ILE A 142 -16.79 -5.91 9.61
CA ILE A 142 -17.46 -7.22 9.54
C ILE A 142 -17.29 -7.92 10.89
N SER A 143 -18.20 -8.87 11.16
CA SER A 143 -18.16 -9.68 12.38
C SER A 143 -17.52 -11.04 12.10
N PRO A 144 -16.85 -11.64 13.10
CA PRO A 144 -16.32 -13.00 12.95
C PRO A 144 -17.43 -14.00 12.59
N ALA A 145 -17.09 -15.00 11.76
CA ALA A 145 -18.03 -16.03 11.37
C ALA A 145 -18.57 -16.77 12.62
N GLY A 146 -19.89 -17.04 12.65
CA GLY A 146 -20.54 -17.72 13.75
C GLY A 146 -20.82 -16.88 14.98
N ARG A 147 -20.40 -15.63 15.01
CA ARG A 147 -20.67 -14.71 16.11
C ARG A 147 -21.97 -13.95 15.83
N ARG A 148 -22.79 -13.85 16.86
CA ARG A 148 -24.06 -13.12 16.79
C ARG A 148 -24.12 -11.99 17.78
#